data_18f24065b3a85459d828ad1e120e888f
#
_entry.id   18f24065b3a85459d828ad1e120e888f
#
_cell.length_a   1.000
_cell.length_b   1.000
_cell.length_c   1.000
_cell.angle_alpha   90.00
_cell.angle_beta   90.00
_cell.angle_gamma   90.00
#
_symmetry.space_group_name_H-M   'P 1'
#
loop_
_entity.id
_entity.type
_entity.pdbx_description
1 polymer ?
#
loop_
_entity_poly.entity_id
_entity_poly.type
_entity_poly.pdbx_seq_one_letter_code
_entity_poly.pdbx_strand_id
1 'polypeptide(L)'
;MELKKYKLGEILDVTRGASLSGEFYAAEGEYVRLTCGNFDYQNNCFKENKAKDNLYYIGDFKPDFLMKEGDIITPLTEQAIGLLGSTAIIPESGKYIQSQDVAKIVCKEHLLDKDFAFYLISSNLVKQQLSAAAQQTKIRHTSPDKIIIYRYLTIH
;
A
#
# COMPACT_ATOMS: atom_id res chain seq x y z
N MET A 1 2.15 0.55 -33.70
CA MET A 1 1.94 0.48 -32.23
C MET A 1 3.25 0.85 -31.54
N GLU A 2 3.26 1.90 -30.76
CA GLU A 2 4.46 2.39 -30.10
C GLU A 2 4.40 2.11 -28.60
N LEU A 3 5.47 1.51 -28.05
CA LEU A 3 5.61 1.27 -26.62
C LEU A 3 6.22 2.51 -25.98
N LYS A 4 5.52 3.09 -25.00
CA LYS A 4 6.03 4.22 -24.20
C LYS A 4 6.35 3.78 -22.78
N LYS A 5 7.42 4.32 -22.22
CA LYS A 5 7.80 4.17 -20.83
C LYS A 5 7.30 5.37 -20.02
N TYR A 6 6.59 5.09 -18.95
CA TYR A 6 6.13 6.10 -18.00
C TYR A 6 6.71 5.81 -16.63
N LYS A 7 6.90 6.85 -15.83
CA LYS A 7 7.06 6.71 -14.38
C LYS A 7 5.69 6.58 -13.74
N LEU A 8 5.57 5.79 -12.70
CA LEU A 8 4.29 5.61 -12.00
C LEU A 8 3.69 6.94 -11.52
N GLY A 9 4.52 7.88 -11.05
CA GLY A 9 4.07 9.19 -10.62
C GLY A 9 3.42 10.06 -11.69
N GLU A 10 3.55 9.71 -12.96
CA GLU A 10 2.86 10.40 -14.05
C GLU A 10 1.38 10.03 -14.15
N ILE A 11 0.98 8.87 -13.59
CA ILE A 11 -0.36 8.30 -13.74
C ILE A 11 -1.07 8.05 -12.41
N LEU A 12 -0.34 8.07 -11.30
CA LEU A 12 -0.90 7.85 -9.96
C LEU A 12 -0.14 8.64 -8.90
N ASP A 13 -0.79 8.85 -7.77
CA ASP A 13 -0.18 9.40 -6.56
C ASP A 13 -0.07 8.30 -5.50
N VAL A 14 1.00 8.34 -4.71
CA VAL A 14 1.25 7.42 -3.61
C VAL A 14 1.47 8.24 -2.34
N THR A 15 0.64 8.00 -1.33
CA THR A 15 0.70 8.73 -0.05
C THR A 15 0.96 7.78 1.11
N ARG A 16 1.76 8.25 2.07
CA ARG A 16 2.00 7.55 3.33
C ARG A 16 0.89 7.86 4.32
N GLY A 17 0.57 6.91 5.20
CA GLY A 17 -0.39 7.12 6.27
C GLY A 17 0.15 7.84 7.50
N ALA A 18 -0.68 7.89 8.54
CA ALA A 18 -0.38 8.53 9.80
C ALA A 18 0.71 7.80 10.58
N SER A 19 1.55 8.57 11.28
CA SER A 19 2.43 8.05 12.32
C SER A 19 1.60 7.82 13.59
N LEU A 20 1.19 6.59 13.82
CA LEU A 20 0.34 6.20 14.93
C LEU A 20 1.18 5.81 16.15
N SER A 21 0.97 6.48 17.28
CA SER A 21 1.71 6.19 18.52
C SER A 21 1.25 4.89 19.18
N GLY A 22 2.20 4.04 19.57
CA GLY A 22 1.94 2.76 20.21
C GLY A 22 1.21 2.85 21.55
N GLU A 23 1.25 4.01 22.20
CA GLU A 23 0.52 4.25 23.47
C GLU A 23 -1.01 4.17 23.31
N PHE A 24 -1.51 4.38 22.09
CA PHE A 24 -2.93 4.30 21.75
C PHE A 24 -3.34 2.98 21.07
N TYR A 25 -2.46 2.01 21.02
CA TYR A 25 -2.80 0.67 20.53
C TYR A 25 -3.64 -0.06 21.59
N ALA A 26 -4.72 -0.69 21.14
CA ALA A 26 -5.66 -1.38 22.02
C ALA A 26 -6.14 -2.71 21.44
N ALA A 27 -6.59 -3.60 22.31
CA ALA A 27 -7.20 -4.87 21.93
C ALA A 27 -8.63 -4.73 21.40
N GLU A 28 -9.29 -3.63 21.76
CA GLU A 28 -10.66 -3.32 21.37
C GLU A 28 -10.77 -1.84 20.98
N GLY A 29 -11.69 -1.52 20.08
CA GLY A 29 -11.93 -0.15 19.64
C GLY A 29 -12.83 -0.08 18.42
N GLU A 30 -12.98 1.12 17.90
CA GLU A 30 -13.77 1.38 16.70
C GLU A 30 -12.94 1.22 15.41
N TYR A 31 -11.69 1.65 15.45
CA TYR A 31 -10.83 1.73 14.28
C TYR A 31 -9.66 0.75 14.35
N VAL A 32 -9.42 0.05 13.25
CA VAL A 32 -8.33 -0.90 13.08
C VAL A 32 -7.18 -0.24 12.31
N ARG A 33 -5.98 -0.19 12.88
CA ARG A 33 -4.81 0.30 12.15
C ARG A 33 -4.33 -0.74 11.13
N LEU A 34 -4.09 -0.29 9.92
CA LEU A 34 -3.51 -1.13 8.87
C LEU A 34 -2.03 -1.42 9.17
N THR A 35 -1.63 -2.64 8.87
CA THR A 35 -0.25 -3.13 9.04
C THR A 35 0.14 -3.97 7.83
N CYS A 36 1.41 -4.35 7.73
CA CYS A 36 1.86 -5.31 6.72
C CYS A 36 1.15 -6.67 6.81
N GLY A 37 0.60 -7.02 7.98
CA GLY A 37 -0.19 -8.24 8.20
C GLY A 37 -1.56 -8.24 7.49
N ASN A 38 -1.99 -7.12 6.93
CA ASN A 38 -3.23 -7.03 6.16
C ASN A 38 -3.06 -7.39 4.68
N PHE A 39 -1.86 -7.76 4.27
CA PHE A 39 -1.58 -8.16 2.88
C PHE A 39 -1.38 -9.67 2.78
N ASP A 40 -2.23 -10.33 2.02
CA ASP A 40 -1.96 -11.67 1.51
C ASP A 40 -1.15 -11.52 0.22
N TYR A 41 0.19 -11.51 0.36
CA TYR A 41 1.08 -11.25 -0.77
C TYR A 41 1.17 -12.44 -1.74
N GLN A 42 0.75 -13.63 -1.34
CA GLN A 42 0.71 -14.81 -2.22
C GLN A 42 -0.49 -14.75 -3.17
N ASN A 43 -1.64 -14.30 -2.67
CA ASN A 43 -2.87 -14.17 -3.45
C ASN A 43 -3.13 -12.72 -3.90
N ASN A 44 -2.28 -11.79 -3.52
CA ASN A 44 -2.36 -10.37 -3.83
C ASN A 44 -3.73 -9.75 -3.48
N CYS A 45 -4.14 -9.93 -2.24
CA CYS A 45 -5.42 -9.42 -1.74
C CYS A 45 -5.35 -8.99 -0.26
N PHE A 46 -6.40 -8.36 0.19
CA PHE A 46 -6.59 -7.98 1.59
C PHE A 46 -6.85 -9.21 2.45
N LYS A 47 -6.31 -9.21 3.67
CA LYS A 47 -6.69 -10.14 4.72
C LYS A 47 -6.77 -9.44 6.07
N GLU A 48 -7.55 -9.98 6.99
CA GLU A 48 -7.51 -9.55 8.38
C GLU A 48 -6.20 -9.99 9.03
N ASN A 49 -5.58 -9.08 9.79
CA ASN A 49 -4.42 -9.43 10.59
C ASN A 49 -4.88 -10.07 11.90
N LYS A 50 -4.65 -11.37 12.05
CA LYS A 50 -4.99 -12.15 13.26
C LYS A 50 -3.76 -12.44 14.14
N ALA A 51 -2.60 -11.92 13.78
CA ALA A 51 -1.33 -12.25 14.45
C ALA A 51 -1.01 -11.37 15.67
N LYS A 52 -1.82 -10.34 15.93
CA LYS A 52 -1.60 -9.38 17.02
C LYS A 52 -2.89 -9.10 17.76
N ASP A 53 -2.76 -8.81 19.06
CA ASP A 53 -3.90 -8.57 19.94
C ASP A 53 -4.27 -7.08 20.08
N ASN A 54 -3.41 -6.17 19.58
CA ASN A 54 -3.52 -4.73 19.80
C ASN A 54 -3.65 -3.94 18.48
N LEU A 55 -4.52 -4.39 17.60
CA LEU A 55 -4.66 -3.79 16.27
C LEU A 55 -5.56 -2.57 16.22
N TYR A 56 -6.35 -2.32 17.26
CA TYR A 56 -7.19 -1.13 17.33
C TYR A 56 -6.38 0.10 17.71
N TYR A 57 -6.82 1.24 17.21
CA TYR A 57 -6.24 2.54 17.54
C TYR A 57 -7.29 3.44 18.16
N ILE A 58 -7.04 3.88 19.41
CA ILE A 58 -7.99 4.68 20.20
C ILE A 58 -7.56 6.15 20.34
N GLY A 59 -6.45 6.53 19.72
CA GLY A 59 -5.99 7.92 19.68
C GLY A 59 -6.62 8.74 18.56
N ASP A 60 -6.30 10.03 18.54
CA ASP A 60 -6.77 10.93 17.48
C ASP A 60 -6.00 10.73 16.18
N PHE A 61 -6.67 10.93 15.06
CA PHE A 61 -6.08 10.91 13.73
C PHE A 61 -6.86 11.82 12.77
N LYS A 62 -6.21 12.24 11.69
CA LYS A 62 -6.88 13.06 10.66
C LYS A 62 -7.87 12.22 9.86
N PRO A 63 -9.06 12.75 9.53
CA PRO A 63 -10.07 12.04 8.74
C PRO A 63 -9.56 11.51 7.40
N ASP A 64 -8.57 12.15 6.79
CA ASP A 64 -7.97 11.73 5.52
C ASP A 64 -7.32 10.32 5.59
N PHE A 65 -6.94 9.87 6.78
CA PHE A 65 -6.35 8.54 6.98
C PHE A 65 -7.37 7.44 7.21
N LEU A 66 -8.65 7.80 7.37
CA LEU A 66 -9.73 6.81 7.43
C LEU A 66 -10.03 6.29 6.03
N MET A 67 -9.82 5.00 5.84
CA MET A 67 -9.91 4.37 4.52
C MET A 67 -11.36 4.14 4.10
N LYS A 68 -11.57 4.15 2.79
CA LYS A 68 -12.86 3.90 2.14
C LYS A 68 -12.82 2.58 1.39
N GLU A 69 -13.97 1.93 1.29
CA GLU A 69 -14.13 0.74 0.44
C GLU A 69 -13.61 1.02 -0.98
N GLY A 70 -12.81 0.09 -1.47
CA GLY A 70 -12.21 0.21 -2.79
C GLY A 70 -10.88 0.96 -2.85
N ASP A 71 -10.40 1.57 -1.77
CA ASP A 71 -9.08 2.18 -1.74
C ASP A 71 -7.99 1.11 -1.97
N ILE A 72 -7.03 1.43 -2.82
CA ILE A 72 -5.89 0.55 -3.13
C ILE A 72 -4.75 0.89 -2.19
N ILE A 73 -4.20 -0.14 -1.55
CA ILE A 73 -3.07 -0.02 -0.64
C ILE A 73 -1.92 -0.93 -1.04
N THR A 74 -0.72 -0.56 -0.64
CA THR A 74 0.51 -1.35 -0.81
C THR A 74 1.39 -1.18 0.43
N PRO A 75 2.13 -2.23 0.87
CA PRO A 75 3.01 -2.11 2.04
C PRO A 75 4.27 -1.31 1.72
N LEU A 76 4.77 -0.58 2.70
CA LEU A 76 6.03 0.18 2.61
C LEU A 76 7.19 -0.54 3.30
N THR A 77 6.92 -1.60 4.03
CA THR A 77 7.91 -2.41 4.75
C THR A 77 7.78 -3.87 4.35
N GLU A 78 8.89 -4.55 4.16
CA GLU A 78 8.90 -5.97 3.84
C GLU A 78 9.49 -6.78 4.99
N GLN A 79 8.64 -7.52 5.70
CA GLN A 79 9.01 -8.49 6.73
C GLN A 79 9.13 -9.92 6.16
N ALA A 80 8.59 -10.14 4.98
CA ALA A 80 8.66 -11.40 4.24
C ALA A 80 8.91 -11.12 2.77
N ILE A 81 9.71 -11.96 2.12
CA ILE A 81 10.03 -11.82 0.69
C ILE A 81 8.74 -11.89 -0.13
N GLY A 82 8.54 -10.93 -1.00
CA GLY A 82 7.37 -10.82 -1.86
C GLY A 82 6.27 -9.87 -1.35
N LEU A 83 6.42 -9.34 -0.13
CA LEU A 83 5.45 -8.40 0.43
C LEU A 83 5.48 -7.05 -0.30
N LEU A 84 6.68 -6.49 -0.56
CA LEU A 84 6.80 -5.25 -1.35
C LEU A 84 6.26 -5.45 -2.77
N GLY A 85 5.42 -4.51 -3.19
CA GLY A 85 4.71 -4.59 -4.47
C GLY A 85 3.44 -5.43 -4.44
N SER A 86 3.09 -6.06 -3.31
CA SER A 86 1.75 -6.61 -3.16
C SER A 86 0.72 -5.48 -3.06
N THR A 87 -0.50 -5.74 -3.48
CA THR A 87 -1.61 -4.79 -3.41
C THR A 87 -2.80 -5.42 -2.72
N ALA A 88 -3.62 -4.58 -2.12
CA ALA A 88 -4.88 -4.99 -1.51
C ALA A 88 -5.92 -3.88 -1.72
N ILE A 89 -7.19 -4.26 -1.66
CA ILE A 89 -8.32 -3.35 -1.74
C ILE A 89 -9.02 -3.33 -0.39
N ILE A 90 -9.26 -2.13 0.15
CA ILE A 90 -9.98 -1.96 1.40
C ILE A 90 -11.41 -2.48 1.25
N PRO A 91 -11.84 -3.42 2.13
CA PRO A 91 -13.12 -4.09 1.97
C PRO A 91 -14.34 -3.30 2.47
N GLU A 92 -14.14 -2.32 3.36
CA GLU A 92 -15.24 -1.52 3.92
C GLU A 92 -14.77 -0.13 4.32
N SER A 93 -15.65 0.85 4.20
CA SER A 93 -15.39 2.24 4.60
C SER A 93 -15.52 2.44 6.11
N GLY A 94 -14.69 3.33 6.66
CA GLY A 94 -14.87 3.82 8.03
C GLY A 94 -14.35 2.92 9.14
N LYS A 95 -13.60 1.87 8.82
CA LYS A 95 -13.06 0.92 9.80
C LYS A 95 -11.54 0.97 9.93
N TYR A 96 -10.85 1.13 8.82
CA TYR A 96 -9.39 1.00 8.76
C TYR A 96 -8.71 2.35 8.68
N ILE A 97 -7.64 2.52 9.48
CA ILE A 97 -6.79 3.71 9.46
C ILE A 97 -5.49 3.38 8.72
N GLN A 98 -5.11 4.24 7.78
CA GLN A 98 -3.83 4.15 7.09
C GLN A 98 -2.68 4.52 8.03
N SER A 99 -1.82 3.57 8.33
CA SER A 99 -0.62 3.76 9.14
C SER A 99 0.59 4.16 8.30
N GLN A 100 1.70 4.48 8.96
CA GLN A 100 2.97 4.80 8.32
C GLN A 100 3.60 3.64 7.53
N ASP A 101 3.17 2.40 7.77
CA ASP A 101 3.68 1.20 7.09
C ASP A 101 2.94 0.88 5.79
N VAL A 102 1.90 1.63 5.50
CA VAL A 102 1.00 1.38 4.36
C VAL A 102 0.85 2.62 3.51
N ALA A 103 1.07 2.47 2.21
CA ALA A 103 0.79 3.51 1.23
C ALA A 103 -0.60 3.33 0.62
N LYS A 104 -1.25 4.45 0.34
CA LYS A 104 -2.48 4.53 -0.46
C LYS A 104 -2.12 4.97 -1.88
N ILE A 105 -2.68 4.28 -2.86
CA ILE A 105 -2.50 4.56 -4.28
C ILE A 105 -3.76 5.22 -4.82
N VAL A 106 -3.60 6.41 -5.36
CA VAL A 106 -4.68 7.18 -5.98
C VAL A 106 -4.38 7.36 -7.46
N CYS A 107 -5.25 6.83 -8.31
CA CYS A 107 -5.08 6.94 -9.76
C CYS A 107 -5.47 8.33 -10.25
N LYS A 108 -4.71 8.84 -11.21
CA LYS A 108 -5.14 9.94 -12.05
C LYS A 108 -6.12 9.37 -13.07
N GLU A 109 -7.41 9.34 -12.74
CA GLU A 109 -8.46 8.59 -13.45
C GLU A 109 -8.56 8.88 -14.94
N HIS A 110 -8.19 10.09 -15.36
CA HIS A 110 -8.14 10.46 -16.78
C HIS A 110 -6.97 9.82 -17.54
N LEU A 111 -6.01 9.19 -16.83
CA LEU A 111 -4.82 8.57 -17.40
C LEU A 111 -4.75 7.06 -17.15
N LEU A 112 -5.34 6.58 -16.08
CA LEU A 112 -5.22 5.20 -15.64
C LEU A 112 -6.49 4.70 -14.96
N ASP A 113 -6.97 3.56 -15.40
CA ASP A 113 -8.06 2.85 -14.76
C ASP A 113 -7.62 2.27 -13.40
N LYS A 114 -8.51 2.33 -12.42
CA LYS A 114 -8.23 1.89 -11.04
C LYS A 114 -7.91 0.39 -10.94
N ASP A 115 -8.66 -0.45 -11.63
CA ASP A 115 -8.44 -1.90 -11.62
C ASP A 115 -7.10 -2.24 -12.28
N PHE A 116 -6.75 -1.54 -13.34
CA PHE A 116 -5.46 -1.70 -13.99
C PHE A 116 -4.30 -1.29 -13.06
N ALA A 117 -4.45 -0.20 -12.30
CA ALA A 117 -3.44 0.24 -11.34
C ALA A 117 -3.16 -0.83 -10.26
N PHE A 118 -4.20 -1.50 -9.77
CA PHE A 118 -4.08 -2.60 -8.82
C PHE A 118 -3.13 -3.70 -9.34
N TYR A 119 -3.34 -4.14 -10.56
CA TYR A 119 -2.51 -5.18 -11.17
C TYR A 119 -1.13 -4.67 -11.62
N LEU A 120 -1.03 -3.42 -12.03
CA LEU A 120 0.24 -2.82 -12.45
C LEU A 120 1.25 -2.77 -11.29
N ILE A 121 0.84 -2.32 -10.13
CA ILE A 121 1.71 -2.24 -8.93
C ILE A 121 2.19 -3.63 -8.52
N SER A 122 1.34 -4.63 -8.57
CA SER A 122 1.67 -6.01 -8.23
C SER A 122 2.33 -6.80 -9.36
N SER A 123 2.52 -6.18 -10.52
CA SER A 123 3.19 -6.82 -11.66
C SER A 123 4.66 -7.12 -11.37
N ASN A 124 5.21 -8.14 -12.00
CA ASN A 124 6.62 -8.49 -11.89
C ASN A 124 7.54 -7.33 -12.28
N LEU A 125 7.14 -6.51 -13.24
CA LEU A 125 7.91 -5.35 -13.67
C LEU A 125 8.14 -4.35 -12.53
N VAL A 126 7.10 -4.04 -11.76
CA VAL A 126 7.20 -3.12 -10.62
C VAL A 126 7.81 -3.81 -9.40
N LYS A 127 7.41 -5.04 -9.11
CA LYS A 127 7.97 -5.83 -7.99
C LYS A 127 9.49 -6.01 -8.07
N GLN A 128 10.02 -6.27 -9.24
CA GLN A 128 11.47 -6.41 -9.43
C GLN A 128 12.21 -5.11 -9.12
N GLN A 129 11.68 -3.96 -9.51
CA GLN A 129 12.27 -2.66 -9.20
C GLN A 129 12.21 -2.36 -7.70
N LEU A 130 11.09 -2.65 -7.03
CA LEU A 130 10.94 -2.51 -5.59
C LEU A 130 11.92 -3.40 -4.82
N SER A 131 12.03 -4.66 -5.19
CA SER A 131 12.94 -5.61 -4.58
C SER A 131 14.40 -5.24 -4.77
N ALA A 132 14.80 -4.82 -5.96
CA ALA A 132 16.18 -4.40 -6.25
C ALA A 132 16.57 -3.18 -5.40
N ALA A 133 15.69 -2.20 -5.25
CA ALA A 133 15.95 -1.01 -4.45
C ALA A 133 16.04 -1.29 -2.94
N ALA A 134 15.42 -2.38 -2.46
CA ALA A 134 15.34 -2.72 -1.04
C ALA A 134 16.41 -3.73 -0.56
N GLN A 135 17.23 -4.27 -1.43
CA GLN A 135 18.14 -5.40 -1.16
C GLN A 135 19.25 -5.16 -0.13
N GLN A 136 19.46 -3.93 0.35
CA GLN A 136 20.62 -3.58 1.18
C GLN A 136 20.33 -3.53 2.69
N THR A 137 19.15 -3.87 3.15
CA THR A 137 18.76 -3.75 4.58
C THR A 137 18.15 -5.02 5.13
N LYS A 138 18.36 -5.27 6.44
CA LYS A 138 17.79 -6.42 7.17
C LYS A 138 16.25 -6.40 7.23
N ILE A 139 15.66 -5.20 7.36
CA ILE A 139 14.24 -4.93 7.17
C ILE A 139 14.13 -4.08 5.92
N ARG A 140 13.43 -4.59 4.92
CA ARG A 140 13.32 -3.95 3.61
C ARG A 140 12.21 -2.91 3.66
N HIS A 141 12.58 -1.68 3.30
CA HIS A 141 11.67 -0.54 3.28
C HIS A 141 11.60 0.09 1.90
N THR A 142 10.46 0.63 1.57
CA THR A 142 10.27 1.55 0.46
C THR A 142 9.53 2.80 0.94
N SER A 143 9.29 3.74 0.05
CA SER A 143 8.56 4.97 0.35
C SER A 143 7.71 5.39 -0.84
N PRO A 144 6.70 6.26 -0.64
CA PRO A 144 5.92 6.83 -1.75
C PRO A 144 6.80 7.45 -2.84
N ASP A 145 7.81 8.24 -2.46
CA ASP A 145 8.72 8.89 -3.40
C ASP A 145 9.54 7.90 -4.23
N LYS A 146 9.88 6.75 -3.67
CA LYS A 146 10.57 5.68 -4.40
C LYS A 146 9.64 4.94 -5.34
N ILE A 147 8.40 4.70 -4.95
CA ILE A 147 7.42 3.98 -5.78
C ILE A 147 7.11 4.77 -7.06
N ILE A 148 6.88 6.07 -6.95
CA ILE A 148 6.48 6.90 -8.10
C ILE A 148 7.55 7.07 -9.17
N ILE A 149 8.81 6.77 -8.89
CA ILE A 149 9.90 6.83 -9.89
C ILE A 149 10.03 5.56 -10.72
N TYR A 150 9.37 4.45 -10.33
CA TYR A 150 9.45 3.21 -11.09
C TYR A 150 8.76 3.34 -12.44
N ARG A 151 9.23 2.56 -13.39
CA ARG A 151 8.81 2.63 -14.79
C ARG A 151 8.00 1.42 -15.18
N TYR A 152 7.05 1.64 -16.03
CA TYR A 152 6.28 0.60 -16.69
C TYR A 152 6.18 0.88 -18.19
N LEU A 153 5.81 -0.14 -18.94
CA LEU A 153 5.58 -0.04 -20.38
C LEU A 153 4.09 -0.10 -20.68
N THR A 154 3.63 0.76 -21.54
CA THR A 154 2.26 0.72 -22.07
C THR A 154 2.26 0.80 -23.58
N ILE A 155 1.20 0.26 -24.18
CA ILE A 155 0.95 0.30 -25.61
C ILE A 155 -0.13 1.36 -25.84
N HIS A 156 0.16 2.26 -26.74
CA HIS A 156 -0.80 3.26 -27.22
C HIS A 156 -1.26 2.97 -28.61
#